data_b271997d403a47113a0601b5225be1ad
#
_entry.id   b271997d403a47113a0601b5225be1ad
#
_cell.length_a   1.000
_cell.length_b   1.000
_cell.length_c   1.000
_cell.angle_alpha   90.00
_cell.angle_beta   90.00
_cell.angle_gamma   90.00
#
_symmetry.space_group_name_H-M   'P 1'
#
loop_
_entity.id
_entity.type
_entity.pdbx_description
1 polymer ?
#
loop_
_entity_poly.entity_id
_entity_poly.type
_entity_poly.pdbx_seq_one_letter_code
_entity_poly.pdbx_strand_id
1 'polypeptide(L)'
;MVISWDDYFLEMAKTASKRSNCLRAQVGAIIVGDDKTIRATGYNGTPSKVESCAERNFCYRQANNIQSGTRYETCRSIHAEQNAIIQAGLERCKNSSMYIYGHNFVCILCKRFILQAKIQNIILKKDDNSPIVRLTAEDLRQELEHTENRQ
;
A
#
# COMPACT_ATOMS: atom_id res chain seq x y z
N MET A 1 -12.03 20.61 17.40
CA MET A 1 -10.79 19.92 17.82
C MET A 1 -10.01 19.47 16.59
N VAL A 2 -8.72 19.71 16.59
CA VAL A 2 -7.85 19.31 15.47
C VAL A 2 -7.48 17.83 15.63
N ILE A 3 -7.70 17.05 14.57
CA ILE A 3 -7.30 15.63 14.58
C ILE A 3 -5.77 15.51 14.42
N SER A 4 -5.22 14.37 14.79
CA SER A 4 -3.79 14.11 14.63
C SER A 4 -3.39 14.04 13.15
N TRP A 5 -2.10 14.26 12.87
CA TRP A 5 -1.58 14.10 11.51
C TRP A 5 -1.78 12.67 10.98
N ASP A 6 -1.60 11.68 11.85
CA ASP A 6 -1.79 10.29 11.45
C ASP A 6 -3.25 9.99 11.09
N ASP A 7 -4.20 10.46 11.90
CA ASP A 7 -5.62 10.29 11.60
C ASP A 7 -6.00 11.01 10.31
N TYR A 8 -5.49 12.23 10.12
CA TYR A 8 -5.74 13.02 8.90
C TYR A 8 -5.30 12.29 7.65
N PHE A 9 -4.05 11.80 7.61
CA PHE A 9 -3.53 11.11 6.44
C PHE A 9 -4.11 9.70 6.27
N LEU A 10 -4.45 9.01 7.35
CA LEU A 10 -5.14 7.72 7.26
C LEU A 10 -6.58 7.89 6.74
N GLU A 11 -7.28 8.96 7.09
CA GLU A 11 -8.59 9.25 6.50
C GLU A 11 -8.47 9.53 4.99
N MET A 12 -7.43 10.21 4.55
CA MET A 12 -7.17 10.40 3.12
C MET A 12 -6.87 9.08 2.41
N ALA A 13 -6.06 8.22 3.02
CA ALA A 13 -5.78 6.88 2.50
C ALA A 13 -7.07 6.05 2.41
N LYS A 14 -7.95 6.14 3.40
CA LYS A 14 -9.26 5.51 3.40
C LYS A 14 -10.11 6.01 2.24
N THR A 15 -10.12 7.31 2.00
CA THR A 15 -10.86 7.88 0.86
C THR A 15 -10.29 7.38 -0.47
N ALA A 16 -8.96 7.34 -0.60
CA ALA A 16 -8.30 6.81 -1.78
C ALA A 16 -8.67 5.34 -2.02
N SER A 17 -8.75 4.53 -0.96
CA SER A 17 -9.09 3.11 -1.06
C SER A 17 -10.46 2.85 -1.72
N LYS A 18 -11.37 3.79 -1.59
CA LYS A 18 -12.71 3.69 -2.19
C LYS A 18 -12.70 3.74 -3.72
N ARG A 19 -11.61 4.15 -4.32
CA ARG A 19 -11.42 4.12 -5.78
C ARG A 19 -10.88 2.79 -6.29
N SER A 20 -10.51 1.87 -5.40
CA SER A 20 -10.03 0.55 -5.80
C SER A 20 -11.10 -0.21 -6.59
N ASN A 21 -10.68 -0.83 -7.68
CA ASN A 21 -11.52 -1.71 -8.50
C ASN A 21 -11.18 -3.20 -8.27
N CYS A 22 -10.54 -3.52 -7.16
CA CYS A 22 -10.29 -4.89 -6.73
C CYS A 22 -11.52 -5.46 -6.01
N LEU A 23 -11.87 -6.70 -6.32
CA LEU A 23 -12.99 -7.40 -5.68
C LEU A 23 -12.63 -7.97 -4.30
N ARG A 24 -11.33 -8.15 -4.03
CA ARG A 24 -10.86 -8.86 -2.84
C ARG A 24 -10.48 -7.92 -1.70
N ALA A 25 -9.80 -6.82 -2.02
CA ALA A 25 -9.33 -5.87 -1.02
C ALA A 25 -9.29 -4.47 -1.62
N GLN A 26 -9.67 -3.48 -0.83
CA GLN A 26 -9.59 -2.07 -1.20
C GLN A 26 -8.54 -1.39 -0.33
N VAL A 27 -7.47 -0.93 -0.96
CA VAL A 27 -6.32 -0.33 -0.27
C VAL A 27 -6.04 1.04 -0.84
N GLY A 28 -5.73 1.99 0.04
CA GLY A 28 -5.29 3.33 -0.33
C GLY A 28 -3.95 3.64 0.32
N ALA A 29 -3.12 4.42 -0.37
CA ALA A 29 -1.81 4.84 0.12
C ALA A 29 -1.59 6.32 -0.15
N ILE A 30 -1.03 7.02 0.82
CA ILE A 30 -0.70 8.45 0.72
C ILE A 30 0.78 8.62 1.08
N ILE A 31 1.55 9.26 0.21
CA ILE A 31 2.95 9.62 0.50
C ILE A 31 3.00 11.05 0.98
N VAL A 32 3.61 11.27 2.13
CA VAL A 32 3.66 12.56 2.83
C VAL A 32 5.12 12.92 3.10
N GLY A 33 5.52 14.13 2.75
CA GLY A 33 6.84 14.66 3.06
C GLY A 33 7.02 14.93 4.56
N ASP A 34 8.27 15.15 4.95
CA ASP A 34 8.61 15.55 6.33
C ASP A 34 8.01 16.91 6.72
N ASP A 35 7.68 17.73 5.74
CA ASP A 35 6.97 19.01 5.90
C ASP A 35 5.44 18.87 5.97
N LYS A 36 4.91 17.64 6.04
CA LYS A 36 3.48 17.34 6.09
C LYS A 36 2.70 17.66 4.80
N THR A 37 3.39 17.86 3.69
CA THR A 37 2.72 18.02 2.39
C THR A 37 2.48 16.66 1.75
N ILE A 38 1.31 16.48 1.14
CA ILE A 38 0.97 15.27 0.38
C ILE A 38 1.73 15.31 -0.94
N ARG A 39 2.48 14.24 -1.22
CA ARG A 39 3.29 14.13 -2.43
C ARG A 39 2.66 13.24 -3.48
N ALA A 40 1.90 12.24 -3.06
CA ALA A 40 1.20 11.34 -3.97
C ALA A 40 0.09 10.59 -3.25
N THR A 41 -0.84 10.08 -4.05
CA THR A 41 -1.91 9.17 -3.62
C THR A 41 -1.85 7.91 -4.47
N GLY A 42 -2.39 6.81 -3.96
CA GLY A 42 -2.52 5.58 -4.72
C GLY A 42 -3.64 4.72 -4.19
N TYR A 43 -4.21 3.91 -5.05
CA TYR A 43 -5.14 2.84 -4.69
C TYR A 43 -4.84 1.63 -5.56
N ASN A 44 -5.22 0.45 -5.10
CA ASN A 44 -4.95 -0.77 -5.85
C ASN A 44 -5.96 -0.94 -7.00
N GLY A 45 -5.45 -1.36 -8.14
CA GLY A 45 -6.26 -1.53 -9.34
C GLY A 45 -5.42 -1.99 -10.53
N THR A 46 -6.09 -2.43 -11.59
CA THR A 46 -5.42 -2.89 -12.80
C THR A 46 -4.71 -1.73 -13.51
N PRO A 47 -3.63 -2.04 -14.26
CA PRO A 47 -2.96 -1.02 -15.07
C PRO A 47 -3.92 -0.29 -16.01
N SER A 48 -3.56 0.92 -16.39
CA SER A 48 -4.33 1.73 -17.33
C SER A 48 -4.66 0.93 -18.59
N LYS A 49 -5.92 1.02 -19.05
CA LYS A 49 -6.45 0.35 -20.26
C LYS A 49 -6.54 -1.18 -20.14
N VAL A 50 -6.29 -1.76 -18.97
CA VAL A 50 -6.53 -3.19 -18.71
C VAL A 50 -7.86 -3.31 -17.99
N GLU A 51 -8.71 -4.23 -18.44
CA GLU A 51 -10.01 -4.47 -17.82
C GLU A 51 -9.84 -4.84 -16.34
N SER A 52 -10.58 -4.18 -15.47
CA SER A 52 -10.49 -4.40 -14.03
C SER A 52 -11.21 -5.66 -13.59
N CYS A 53 -10.88 -6.14 -12.41
CA CYS A 53 -11.60 -7.27 -11.80
C CYS A 53 -13.07 -6.89 -11.54
N ALA A 54 -13.34 -5.64 -11.16
CA ALA A 54 -14.69 -5.16 -10.93
C ALA A 54 -15.52 -5.17 -12.23
N GLU A 55 -14.95 -4.69 -13.35
CA GLU A 55 -15.63 -4.67 -14.64
C GLU A 55 -16.00 -6.08 -15.14
N ARG A 56 -15.09 -7.03 -15.02
CA ARG A 56 -15.33 -8.42 -15.42
C ARG A 56 -16.00 -9.27 -14.35
N ASN A 57 -16.23 -8.71 -13.16
CA ASN A 57 -16.79 -9.39 -11.99
C ASN A 57 -16.11 -10.75 -11.70
N PHE A 58 -14.79 -10.77 -11.77
CA PHE A 58 -14.00 -11.99 -11.58
C PHE A 58 -12.62 -11.67 -11.00
N CYS A 59 -12.24 -12.42 -9.96
CA CYS A 59 -10.90 -12.40 -9.40
C CYS A 59 -10.30 -13.80 -9.47
N TYR A 60 -9.26 -13.96 -10.28
CA TYR A 60 -8.56 -15.25 -10.44
C TYR A 60 -8.08 -15.79 -9.09
N ARG A 61 -7.55 -14.93 -8.24
CA ARG A 61 -7.02 -15.34 -6.92
C ARG A 61 -8.10 -15.86 -5.99
N GLN A 62 -9.26 -15.22 -5.96
CA GLN A 62 -10.40 -15.71 -5.18
C GLN A 62 -10.92 -17.03 -5.75
N ALA A 63 -11.07 -17.14 -7.06
CA ALA A 63 -11.57 -18.33 -7.74
C ALA A 63 -10.67 -19.56 -7.51
N ASN A 64 -9.38 -19.34 -7.31
CA ASN A 64 -8.39 -20.41 -7.11
C ASN A 64 -7.91 -20.52 -5.66
N ASN A 65 -8.58 -19.89 -4.71
CA ASN A 65 -8.28 -19.94 -3.28
C ASN A 65 -6.82 -19.60 -2.95
N ILE A 66 -6.23 -18.62 -3.66
CA ILE A 66 -4.86 -18.20 -3.43
C ILE A 66 -4.82 -17.37 -2.16
N GLN A 67 -3.96 -17.76 -1.22
CA GLN A 67 -3.81 -17.10 0.07
C GLN A 67 -3.32 -15.66 -0.10
N SER A 68 -3.90 -14.73 0.70
CA SER A 68 -3.44 -13.34 0.76
C SER A 68 -1.96 -13.29 1.14
N GLY A 69 -1.20 -12.40 0.51
CA GLY A 69 0.23 -12.25 0.75
C GLY A 69 1.11 -13.19 -0.06
N THR A 70 0.54 -14.04 -0.91
CA THR A 70 1.29 -15.02 -1.70
C THR A 70 0.96 -14.95 -3.19
N ARG A 71 1.87 -15.42 -4.03
CA ARG A 71 1.67 -15.63 -5.47
C ARG A 71 1.08 -14.41 -6.19
N TYR A 72 1.66 -13.25 -5.97
CA TYR A 72 1.18 -12.00 -6.56
C TYR A 72 1.31 -11.94 -8.09
N GLU A 73 2.13 -12.80 -8.68
CA GLU A 73 2.21 -12.95 -10.15
C GLU A 73 0.88 -13.35 -10.79
N THR A 74 -0.04 -13.87 -9.98
CA THR A 74 -1.39 -14.23 -10.44
C THR A 74 -2.39 -13.08 -10.36
N CYS A 75 -1.99 -11.94 -9.80
CA CYS A 75 -2.85 -10.76 -9.65
C CYS A 75 -2.57 -9.75 -10.76
N ARG A 76 -3.62 -9.28 -11.44
CA ARG A 76 -3.46 -8.23 -12.47
C ARG A 76 -3.40 -6.81 -11.89
N SER A 77 -3.68 -6.65 -10.61
CA SER A 77 -3.70 -5.32 -9.99
C SER A 77 -2.30 -4.85 -9.59
N ILE A 78 -2.09 -3.56 -9.73
CA ILE A 78 -0.97 -2.85 -9.12
C ILE A 78 -1.40 -2.49 -7.71
N HIS A 79 -0.51 -2.63 -6.73
CA HIS A 79 -0.82 -2.32 -5.34
C HIS A 79 -0.90 -0.81 -5.11
N ALA A 80 -1.64 -0.39 -4.09
CA ALA A 80 -1.80 1.03 -3.74
C ALA A 80 -0.45 1.70 -3.49
N GLU A 81 0.44 1.02 -2.77
CA GLU A 81 1.79 1.51 -2.46
C GLU A 81 2.61 1.73 -3.72
N GLN A 82 2.54 0.79 -4.66
CA GLN A 82 3.24 0.87 -5.96
C GLN A 82 2.71 2.05 -6.78
N ASN A 83 1.39 2.22 -6.85
CA ASN A 83 0.78 3.33 -7.57
C ASN A 83 1.17 4.69 -6.98
N ALA A 84 1.20 4.81 -5.65
CA ALA A 84 1.63 6.04 -4.99
C ALA A 84 3.11 6.36 -5.32
N ILE A 85 3.98 5.35 -5.32
CA ILE A 85 5.40 5.52 -5.67
C ILE A 85 5.57 5.94 -7.14
N ILE A 86 4.83 5.31 -8.05
CA ILE A 86 4.85 5.67 -9.47
C ILE A 86 4.42 7.14 -9.65
N GLN A 87 3.36 7.55 -8.98
CA GLN A 87 2.86 8.92 -9.07
C GLN A 87 3.85 9.93 -8.51
N ALA A 88 4.47 9.62 -7.35
CA ALA A 88 5.42 10.54 -6.71
C ALA A 88 6.74 10.64 -7.48
N GLY A 89 7.28 9.52 -7.93
CA GLY A 89 8.64 9.43 -8.43
C GLY A 89 9.66 9.40 -7.29
N LEU A 90 10.89 8.96 -7.59
CA LEU A 90 11.94 8.74 -6.59
C LEU A 90 12.22 10.00 -5.75
N GLU A 91 12.40 11.15 -6.40
CA GLU A 91 12.79 12.37 -5.69
C GLU A 91 11.76 12.81 -4.65
N ARG A 92 10.48 12.63 -4.94
CA ARG A 92 9.40 13.02 -4.03
C ARG A 92 9.13 11.96 -2.96
N CYS A 93 9.61 10.73 -3.16
CA CYS A 93 9.52 9.66 -2.15
C CYS A 93 10.60 9.75 -1.07
N LYS A 94 11.76 10.32 -1.39
CA LYS A 94 12.89 10.36 -0.46
C LYS A 94 12.51 11.01 0.87
N ASN A 95 12.86 10.33 1.97
CA ASN A 95 12.66 10.79 3.34
C ASN A 95 11.18 11.10 3.68
N SER A 96 10.26 10.45 2.99
CA SER A 96 8.83 10.59 3.22
C SER A 96 8.28 9.53 4.16
N SER A 97 7.01 9.69 4.51
CA SER A 97 6.20 8.67 5.19
C SER A 97 5.10 8.19 4.25
N MET A 98 4.72 6.91 4.38
CA MET A 98 3.60 6.36 3.63
C MET A 98 2.49 5.93 4.60
N TYR A 99 1.28 6.41 4.37
CA TYR A 99 0.09 6.05 5.13
C TYR A 99 -0.75 5.09 4.29
N ILE A 100 -1.09 3.93 4.87
CA ILE A 100 -1.80 2.86 4.16
C ILE A 100 -3.08 2.51 4.92
N TYR A 101 -4.20 2.51 4.23
CA TYR A 101 -5.48 2.05 4.77
C TYR A 101 -5.97 0.84 3.98
N GLY A 102 -6.43 -0.19 4.70
CA GLY A 102 -6.95 -1.42 4.11
C GLY A 102 -6.10 -2.66 4.41
N HIS A 103 -4.89 -2.47 4.93
CA HIS A 103 -3.99 -3.54 5.37
C HIS A 103 -3.32 -3.19 6.70
N ASN A 104 -2.88 -4.22 7.42
CA ASN A 104 -2.03 -4.09 8.62
C ASN A 104 -0.63 -4.67 8.41
N PHE A 105 -0.25 -4.97 7.18
CA PHE A 105 1.07 -5.48 6.80
C PHE A 105 1.47 -4.92 5.43
N VAL A 106 2.77 -4.98 5.14
CA VAL A 106 3.32 -4.62 3.83
C VAL A 106 3.75 -5.91 3.13
N CYS A 107 3.27 -6.15 1.91
CA CYS A 107 3.64 -7.35 1.16
C CYS A 107 5.11 -7.30 0.71
N ILE A 108 5.66 -8.48 0.41
CA ILE A 108 7.08 -8.62 0.01
C ILE A 108 7.45 -7.73 -1.19
N LEU A 109 6.57 -7.58 -2.16
CA LEU A 109 6.83 -6.73 -3.33
C LEU A 109 6.91 -5.26 -2.92
N CYS A 110 5.94 -4.80 -2.13
CA CYS A 110 5.87 -3.40 -1.70
C CYS A 110 7.02 -3.03 -0.77
N LYS A 111 7.50 -3.94 0.09
CA LYS A 111 8.68 -3.70 0.92
C LYS A 111 9.89 -3.32 0.08
N ARG A 112 10.12 -4.04 -1.01
CA ARG A 112 11.24 -3.76 -1.92
C ARG A 112 11.11 -2.39 -2.58
N PHE A 113 9.91 -2.06 -3.07
CA PHE A 113 9.64 -0.75 -3.68
C PHE A 113 9.78 0.41 -2.69
N ILE A 114 9.23 0.25 -1.49
CA ILE A 114 9.28 1.27 -0.43
C ILE A 114 10.73 1.56 -0.04
N LEU A 115 11.55 0.52 0.16
CA LEU A 115 12.95 0.67 0.51
C LEU A 115 13.75 1.32 -0.60
N GLN A 116 13.54 0.89 -1.85
CA GLN A 116 14.23 1.47 -3.01
C GLN A 116 13.85 2.94 -3.22
N ALA A 117 12.60 3.30 -2.93
CA ALA A 117 12.11 4.67 -3.01
C ALA A 117 12.55 5.54 -1.83
N LYS A 118 13.24 4.98 -0.82
CA LYS A 118 13.78 5.67 0.36
C LYS A 118 12.70 6.31 1.23
N ILE A 119 11.56 5.67 1.32
CA ILE A 119 10.48 6.02 2.25
C ILE A 119 10.89 5.50 3.64
N GLN A 120 10.79 6.34 4.68
CA GLN A 120 11.37 6.06 5.98
C GLN A 120 10.41 5.51 7.01
N ASN A 121 9.13 5.89 6.92
CA ASN A 121 8.12 5.48 7.89
C ASN A 121 6.87 5.00 7.16
N ILE A 122 6.26 3.94 7.69
CA ILE A 122 5.03 3.38 7.17
C ILE A 122 4.02 3.29 8.32
N ILE A 123 2.86 3.90 8.13
CA ILE A 123 1.77 3.92 9.10
C ILE A 123 0.57 3.25 8.47
N LEU A 124 0.10 2.16 9.07
CA LEU A 124 -0.96 1.33 8.50
C LEU A 124 -2.17 1.25 9.44
N LYS A 125 -3.33 1.14 8.84
CA LYS A 125 -4.58 0.83 9.53
C LYS A 125 -5.43 -0.06 8.64
N LYS A 126 -5.79 -1.23 9.15
CA LYS A 126 -6.54 -2.22 8.36
C LYS A 126 -7.99 -1.77 8.13
N ASP A 127 -8.64 -1.28 9.17
CA ASP A 127 -10.02 -0.79 9.15
C ASP A 127 -10.25 0.19 10.31
N ASP A 128 -11.45 0.73 10.41
CA ASP A 128 -11.76 1.75 11.43
C ASP A 128 -11.65 1.24 12.87
N ASN A 129 -11.79 -0.06 13.08
CA ASN A 129 -11.75 -0.70 14.40
C ASN A 129 -10.39 -1.30 14.74
N SER A 130 -9.44 -1.26 13.83
CA SER A 130 -8.11 -1.83 14.02
C SER A 130 -7.13 -0.79 14.56
N PRO A 131 -6.11 -1.23 15.33
CA PRO A 131 -5.07 -0.31 15.81
C PRO A 131 -4.19 0.17 14.66
N ILE A 132 -3.53 1.30 14.88
CA ILE A 132 -2.50 1.81 13.97
C ILE A 132 -1.24 0.97 14.16
N VAL A 133 -0.67 0.51 13.04
CA VAL A 133 0.61 -0.20 13.01
C VAL A 133 1.67 0.75 12.45
N ARG A 134 2.82 0.82 13.11
CA ARG A 134 3.94 1.69 12.72
C ARG A 134 5.16 0.85 12.40
N LEU A 135 5.71 1.03 11.22
CA LEU A 135 6.93 0.36 10.77
C LEU A 135 7.92 1.41 10.29
N THR A 136 9.20 1.12 10.47
CA THR A 136 10.29 1.92 9.89
C THR A 136 10.88 1.20 8.68
N ALA A 137 11.67 1.92 7.89
CA ALA A 137 12.44 1.30 6.79
C ALA A 137 13.35 0.18 7.33
N GLU A 138 13.91 0.35 8.53
CA GLU A 138 14.75 -0.67 9.16
C GLU A 138 13.94 -1.94 9.47
N ASP A 139 12.72 -1.80 9.97
CA ASP A 139 11.83 -2.95 10.20
C ASP A 139 11.59 -3.73 8.91
N LEU A 140 11.35 -3.04 7.80
CA LEU A 140 11.15 -3.67 6.49
C LEU A 140 12.42 -4.39 5.99
N ARG A 141 13.59 -3.79 6.21
CA ARG A 141 14.87 -4.44 5.85
C ARG A 141 15.06 -5.75 6.60
N GLN A 142 14.85 -5.73 7.92
CA GLN A 142 14.95 -6.92 8.75
C GLN A 142 13.98 -8.00 8.32
N GLU A 143 12.74 -7.63 8.01
CA GLU A 143 11.75 -8.60 7.54
C GLU A 143 12.16 -9.24 6.21
N LEU A 144 12.74 -8.48 5.27
CA LEU A 144 13.23 -9.00 3.99
C LEU A 144 14.41 -9.95 4.18
N GLU A 145 15.39 -9.57 5.01
CA GLU A 145 16.57 -10.39 5.28
C GLU A 145 16.19 -11.71 5.95
N HIS A 146 15.22 -11.70 6.86
CA HIS A 146 14.75 -12.91 7.54
C HIS A 146 13.88 -13.82 6.67
N THR A 147 13.25 -13.29 5.63
CA THR A 147 12.38 -14.07 4.73
C THR A 147 13.19 -15.11 3.96
N GLU A 148 14.41 -14.81 3.56
CA GLU A 148 15.30 -15.75 2.85
C GLU A 148 15.71 -16.94 3.71
N ASN A 149 15.74 -16.78 5.02
CA ASN A 149 16.14 -17.82 5.96
C ASN A 149 15.02 -18.83 6.27
N ARG A 150 13.85 -18.69 5.67
CA ARG A 150 12.68 -19.54 5.91
C ARG A 150 12.34 -20.49 4.75
N GLN A 151 13.15 -20.49 3.70
CA GLN A 151 12.96 -21.39 2.55
C GLN A 151 13.77 -22.69 2.72
#